data_8653bf15c3b9ef319239e8d8d245fc3e
#
_entry.id   8653bf15c3b9ef319239e8d8d245fc3e
#
_cell.length_a   1.000
_cell.length_b   1.000
_cell.length_c   1.000
_cell.angle_alpha   90.00
_cell.angle_beta   90.00
_cell.angle_gamma   90.00
#
_symmetry.space_group_name_H-M   'P 1'
#
loop_
_entity.id
_entity.type
_entity.pdbx_description
1 polymer ?
#
loop_
_entity_poly.entity_id
_entity_poly.type
_entity_poly.pdbx_seq_one_letter_code
_entity_poly.pdbx_strand_id
1 'polypeptide(L)'
;MVTLILRQGEAGKQVLLSLPTTTPAEKEDVDRTLETLKSMSKTVTIQGAASEVMNLGLYLSGVDLAAEGEVERIDQLAERLEHMSEVDCDKFAGMLDANCISGTKDILQLTGRLDDYVILPGCGSAQSIGKYLVGCGAFLVPEKLIGYINYEAVGIEFCDAHGGAACSRGYVVRREELPRAVLKDLHIEPRQEAHMNTQIRYLYRDASNYKVKNECVVTGTFTQEQIAQIMGCCDLGEYFIPSQVGLPERRFDSYDSEEDHCWFELAEDGFEETTRPATVEISAQQLVESFAAAKEHWNDTAIQPQMDEMTL
;
A
#
# COMPACT_ATOMS: atom_id res chain seq x y z
N MET A 1 -24.44 -11.64 -6.40
CA MET A 1 -25.75 -11.17 -5.89
C MET A 1 -25.82 -11.33 -4.37
N VAL A 2 -26.36 -10.34 -3.65
CA VAL A 2 -26.58 -10.38 -2.19
C VAL A 2 -28.08 -10.26 -1.93
N THR A 3 -28.67 -11.23 -1.23
CA THR A 3 -30.07 -11.19 -0.83
C THR A 3 -30.15 -10.93 0.66
N LEU A 4 -30.62 -9.75 1.03
CA LEU A 4 -30.81 -9.32 2.40
C LEU A 4 -32.13 -9.88 2.95
N ILE A 5 -32.11 -10.35 4.18
CA ILE A 5 -33.28 -10.79 4.93
C ILE A 5 -33.60 -9.70 5.94
N LEU A 6 -34.66 -8.94 5.68
CA LEU A 6 -35.12 -7.83 6.52
C LEU A 6 -36.28 -8.30 7.41
N ARG A 7 -36.40 -7.73 8.59
CA ARG A 7 -37.51 -7.99 9.49
C ARG A 7 -38.27 -6.71 9.76
N GLN A 8 -39.60 -6.82 9.62
CA GLN A 8 -40.53 -5.75 9.90
C GLN A 8 -40.96 -5.82 11.37
N GLY A 9 -40.40 -5.00 12.25
CA GLY A 9 -40.69 -4.97 13.70
C GLY A 9 -40.38 -6.29 14.42
N GLU A 10 -40.76 -6.40 15.70
CA GLU A 10 -40.40 -7.58 16.53
C GLU A 10 -41.14 -8.88 16.14
N ALA A 11 -42.34 -8.80 15.55
CA ALA A 11 -43.18 -9.95 15.17
C ALA A 11 -43.52 -9.98 13.67
N GLY A 12 -42.85 -9.18 12.85
CA GLY A 12 -43.22 -8.94 11.44
C GLY A 12 -42.81 -10.03 10.46
N LYS A 13 -43.35 -9.95 9.25
CA LYS A 13 -42.95 -10.77 8.10
C LYS A 13 -41.50 -10.48 7.71
N GLN A 14 -40.81 -11.52 7.26
CA GLN A 14 -39.54 -11.36 6.57
C GLN A 14 -39.76 -10.79 5.18
N VAL A 15 -38.93 -9.81 4.80
CA VAL A 15 -38.89 -9.22 3.46
C VAL A 15 -37.52 -9.51 2.88
N LEU A 16 -37.48 -9.99 1.66
CA LEU A 16 -36.24 -10.24 0.93
C LEU A 16 -35.94 -9.05 0.02
N LEU A 17 -34.72 -8.57 0.04
CA LEU A 17 -34.23 -7.51 -0.81
C LEU A 17 -32.98 -7.98 -1.52
N SER A 18 -32.98 -8.03 -2.84
CA SER A 18 -31.85 -8.47 -3.66
C SER A 18 -31.08 -7.28 -4.21
N LEU A 19 -29.75 -7.32 -4.10
CA LEU A 19 -28.79 -6.31 -4.57
C LEU A 19 -27.67 -7.02 -5.36
N PRO A 20 -26.99 -6.33 -6.30
CA PRO A 20 -27.19 -4.93 -6.66
C PRO A 20 -28.43 -4.72 -7.52
N THR A 21 -28.87 -3.46 -7.57
CA THR A 21 -29.90 -3.02 -8.50
C THR A 21 -29.27 -2.72 -9.86
N THR A 22 -29.63 -3.52 -10.89
CA THR A 22 -29.02 -3.38 -12.22
C THR A 22 -29.84 -2.50 -13.16
N THR A 23 -31.12 -2.35 -12.86
CA THR A 23 -32.07 -1.57 -13.68
C THR A 23 -32.75 -0.47 -12.86
N PRO A 24 -33.19 0.65 -13.51
CA PRO A 24 -33.96 1.67 -12.82
C PRO A 24 -35.26 1.15 -12.19
N ALA A 25 -35.91 0.12 -12.78
CA ALA A 25 -37.10 -0.49 -12.24
C ALA A 25 -36.82 -1.24 -10.94
N GLU A 26 -35.72 -1.99 -10.86
CA GLU A 26 -35.28 -2.67 -9.63
C GLU A 26 -34.99 -1.67 -8.52
N LYS A 27 -34.30 -0.58 -8.86
CA LYS A 27 -34.03 0.49 -7.91
C LYS A 27 -35.32 1.11 -7.36
N GLU A 28 -36.27 1.40 -8.22
CA GLU A 28 -37.58 1.93 -7.81
C GLU A 28 -38.37 0.95 -6.93
N ASP A 29 -38.24 -0.36 -7.17
CA ASP A 29 -38.88 -1.38 -6.35
C ASP A 29 -38.23 -1.53 -4.97
N VAL A 30 -36.89 -1.46 -4.92
CA VAL A 30 -36.12 -1.41 -3.69
C VAL A 30 -36.49 -0.17 -2.86
N ASP A 31 -36.50 1.02 -3.47
CA ASP A 31 -36.86 2.27 -2.80
C ASP A 31 -38.31 2.21 -2.26
N ARG A 32 -39.27 1.73 -3.05
CA ARG A 32 -40.67 1.55 -2.62
C ARG A 32 -40.79 0.58 -1.45
N THR A 33 -40.04 -0.52 -1.49
CA THR A 33 -40.02 -1.51 -0.41
C THR A 33 -39.49 -0.90 0.88
N LEU A 34 -38.38 -0.18 0.78
CA LEU A 34 -37.75 0.51 1.94
C LEU A 34 -38.64 1.62 2.48
N GLU A 35 -39.28 2.43 1.66
CA GLU A 35 -40.27 3.45 2.09
C GLU A 35 -41.43 2.81 2.83
N THR A 36 -41.94 1.67 2.34
CA THR A 36 -43.00 0.94 3.01
C THR A 36 -42.55 0.45 4.38
N LEU A 37 -41.34 -0.12 4.49
CA LEU A 37 -40.80 -0.59 5.77
C LEU A 37 -40.54 0.57 6.74
N LYS A 38 -39.97 1.69 6.25
CA LYS A 38 -39.71 2.91 7.04
C LYS A 38 -41.00 3.57 7.54
N SER A 39 -42.12 3.48 6.78
CA SER A 39 -43.40 4.01 7.21
C SER A 39 -43.98 3.23 8.39
N MET A 40 -43.59 1.99 8.55
CA MET A 40 -44.10 1.07 9.59
C MET A 40 -43.18 0.95 10.79
N SER A 41 -41.90 1.23 10.62
CA SER A 41 -40.88 1.17 11.71
C SER A 41 -39.83 2.25 11.52
N LYS A 42 -39.34 2.82 12.63
CA LYS A 42 -38.24 3.78 12.62
C LYS A 42 -36.90 3.16 12.21
N THR A 43 -36.75 1.85 12.37
CA THR A 43 -35.54 1.09 11.99
C THR A 43 -35.91 -0.06 11.07
N VAL A 44 -35.06 -0.31 10.08
CA VAL A 44 -35.16 -1.42 9.13
C VAL A 44 -33.88 -2.22 9.21
N THR A 45 -33.85 -3.22 10.10
CA THR A 45 -32.62 -3.97 10.38
C THR A 45 -32.47 -5.22 9.51
N ILE A 46 -31.24 -5.47 9.07
CA ILE A 46 -30.83 -6.70 8.42
C ILE A 46 -30.77 -7.81 9.48
N GLN A 47 -31.46 -8.92 9.24
CA GLN A 47 -31.42 -10.11 10.09
C GLN A 47 -30.37 -11.12 9.60
N GLY A 48 -30.01 -11.05 8.33
CA GLY A 48 -29.02 -11.90 7.67
C GLY A 48 -28.94 -11.58 6.20
N ALA A 49 -27.96 -12.15 5.54
CA ALA A 49 -27.79 -12.06 4.10
C ALA A 49 -27.37 -13.41 3.52
N ALA A 50 -27.85 -13.71 2.33
CA ALA A 50 -27.37 -14.82 1.51
C ALA A 50 -26.49 -14.26 0.39
N SER A 51 -25.27 -14.77 0.26
CA SER A 51 -24.29 -14.38 -0.77
C SER A 51 -23.30 -15.52 -1.00
N GLU A 52 -22.46 -15.38 -2.02
CA GLU A 52 -21.34 -16.29 -2.28
C GLU A 52 -20.23 -16.16 -1.21
N VAL A 53 -20.18 -15.05 -0.51
CA VAL A 53 -19.28 -14.84 0.65
C VAL A 53 -19.98 -15.41 1.89
N MET A 54 -19.48 -16.55 2.35
CA MET A 54 -20.18 -17.45 3.30
C MET A 54 -20.60 -16.77 4.61
N ASN A 55 -19.73 -15.91 5.17
CA ASN A 55 -19.95 -15.28 6.48
C ASN A 55 -20.45 -13.82 6.41
N LEU A 56 -20.68 -13.28 5.22
CA LEU A 56 -21.09 -11.88 5.03
C LEU A 56 -22.35 -11.52 5.81
N GLY A 57 -23.33 -12.45 5.88
CA GLY A 57 -24.55 -12.26 6.62
C GLY A 57 -24.36 -12.00 8.10
N LEU A 58 -23.28 -12.50 8.73
CA LEU A 58 -22.94 -12.25 10.13
C LEU A 58 -22.53 -10.78 10.34
N TYR A 59 -21.75 -10.23 9.40
CA TYR A 59 -21.25 -8.85 9.46
C TYR A 59 -22.30 -7.81 9.07
N LEU A 60 -23.29 -8.18 8.26
CA LEU A 60 -24.40 -7.31 7.89
C LEU A 60 -25.56 -7.39 8.89
N SER A 61 -25.59 -8.39 9.76
CA SER A 61 -26.67 -8.54 10.75
C SER A 61 -26.69 -7.36 11.72
N GLY A 62 -27.88 -6.81 11.94
CA GLY A 62 -28.08 -5.65 12.82
C GLY A 62 -27.89 -4.28 12.16
N VAL A 63 -27.40 -4.22 10.92
CA VAL A 63 -27.29 -2.97 10.18
C VAL A 63 -28.67 -2.38 9.92
N ASP A 64 -28.85 -1.08 10.20
CA ASP A 64 -30.10 -0.36 9.97
C ASP A 64 -30.08 0.33 8.60
N LEU A 65 -30.85 -0.21 7.65
CA LEU A 65 -31.02 0.37 6.30
C LEU A 65 -31.75 1.71 6.29
N ALA A 66 -32.34 2.14 7.42
CA ALA A 66 -32.92 3.46 7.52
C ALA A 66 -31.85 4.55 7.74
N ALA A 67 -30.64 4.19 8.16
CA ALA A 67 -29.53 5.10 8.28
C ALA A 67 -29.04 5.61 6.92
N GLU A 68 -28.57 6.86 6.91
CA GLU A 68 -28.15 7.56 5.69
C GLU A 68 -26.99 6.84 4.98
N GLY A 69 -27.16 6.56 3.70
CA GLY A 69 -26.13 5.98 2.83
C GLY A 69 -25.89 4.48 3.05
N GLU A 70 -26.63 3.77 3.92
CA GLU A 70 -26.42 2.33 4.15
C GLU A 70 -26.87 1.48 2.96
N VAL A 71 -27.98 1.83 2.35
CA VAL A 71 -28.51 1.12 1.17
C VAL A 71 -27.52 1.23 0.01
N GLU A 72 -27.05 2.42 -0.27
CA GLU A 72 -26.08 2.70 -1.32
C GLU A 72 -24.74 1.98 -1.07
N ARG A 73 -24.29 1.91 0.18
CA ARG A 73 -23.06 1.17 0.53
C ARG A 73 -23.20 -0.33 0.30
N ILE A 74 -24.35 -0.90 0.64
CA ILE A 74 -24.60 -2.33 0.45
C ILE A 74 -24.84 -2.65 -1.04
N ASP A 75 -25.47 -1.76 -1.79
CA ASP A 75 -25.63 -1.90 -3.23
C ASP A 75 -24.27 -1.91 -3.93
N GLN A 76 -23.38 -0.95 -3.60
CA GLN A 76 -22.00 -0.94 -4.07
C GLN A 76 -21.19 -2.18 -3.65
N LEU A 77 -21.39 -2.66 -2.43
CA LEU A 77 -20.78 -3.90 -1.96
C LEU A 77 -21.23 -5.08 -2.82
N ALA A 78 -22.54 -5.21 -3.03
CA ALA A 78 -23.13 -6.28 -3.84
C ALA A 78 -22.61 -6.24 -5.30
N GLU A 79 -22.49 -5.06 -5.90
CA GLU A 79 -21.90 -4.86 -7.22
C GLU A 79 -20.45 -5.35 -7.28
N ARG A 80 -19.62 -4.99 -6.28
CA ARG A 80 -18.24 -5.47 -6.23
C ARG A 80 -18.13 -6.98 -6.08
N LEU A 81 -18.99 -7.59 -5.26
CA LEU A 81 -19.01 -9.03 -5.06
C LEU A 81 -19.41 -9.80 -6.33
N GLU A 82 -20.25 -9.24 -7.19
CA GLU A 82 -20.59 -9.88 -8.48
C GLU A 82 -19.40 -9.99 -9.44
N HIS A 83 -18.42 -9.12 -9.29
CA HIS A 83 -17.20 -9.14 -10.10
C HIS A 83 -16.08 -9.99 -9.49
N MET A 84 -16.27 -10.54 -8.29
CA MET A 84 -15.29 -11.41 -7.64
C MET A 84 -15.38 -12.83 -8.20
N SER A 85 -14.21 -13.46 -8.37
CA SER A 85 -14.14 -14.89 -8.61
C SER A 85 -14.55 -15.67 -7.35
N GLU A 86 -14.87 -16.95 -7.51
CA GLU A 86 -15.14 -17.85 -6.37
C GLU A 86 -13.96 -17.87 -5.36
N VAL A 87 -12.72 -17.83 -5.87
CA VAL A 87 -11.51 -17.76 -5.03
C VAL A 87 -11.45 -16.45 -4.26
N ASP A 88 -11.83 -15.33 -4.88
CA ASP A 88 -11.84 -14.03 -4.22
C ASP A 88 -12.95 -13.93 -3.17
N CYS A 89 -14.12 -14.55 -3.42
CA CYS A 89 -15.18 -14.65 -2.41
C CYS A 89 -14.74 -15.43 -1.18
N ASP A 90 -14.07 -16.58 -1.38
CA ASP A 90 -13.50 -17.38 -0.28
C ASP A 90 -12.41 -16.61 0.47
N LYS A 91 -11.53 -15.92 -0.26
CA LYS A 91 -10.50 -15.04 0.33
C LYS A 91 -11.15 -13.92 1.14
N PHE A 92 -12.14 -13.25 0.57
CA PHE A 92 -12.85 -12.15 1.22
C PHE A 92 -13.57 -12.58 2.49
N ALA A 93 -14.15 -13.79 2.51
CA ALA A 93 -14.71 -14.36 3.73
C ALA A 93 -13.67 -14.47 4.85
N GLY A 94 -12.48 -15.00 4.54
CA GLY A 94 -11.37 -15.04 5.51
C GLY A 94 -10.86 -13.65 5.90
N MET A 95 -10.86 -12.68 4.97
CA MET A 95 -10.48 -11.30 5.27
C MET A 95 -11.45 -10.63 6.26
N LEU A 96 -12.76 -10.90 6.14
CA LEU A 96 -13.75 -10.41 7.11
C LEU A 96 -13.45 -10.95 8.52
N ASP A 97 -13.16 -12.24 8.65
CA ASP A 97 -12.84 -12.87 9.94
C ASP A 97 -11.48 -12.43 10.51
N ALA A 98 -10.52 -12.08 9.64
CA ALA A 98 -9.18 -11.64 10.03
C ALA A 98 -9.10 -10.17 10.47
N ASN A 99 -10.15 -9.37 10.27
CA ASN A 99 -10.15 -7.94 10.55
C ASN A 99 -11.23 -7.53 11.55
N CYS A 100 -10.97 -6.45 12.27
CA CYS A 100 -11.98 -5.82 13.13
C CYS A 100 -12.93 -5.00 12.25
N ILE A 101 -14.12 -5.54 11.99
CA ILE A 101 -15.16 -4.89 11.18
C ILE A 101 -16.14 -4.19 12.12
N SER A 102 -16.29 -2.87 11.97
CA SER A 102 -17.22 -2.06 12.79
C SER A 102 -18.50 -1.67 12.03
N GLY A 103 -18.55 -1.87 10.70
CA GLY A 103 -19.73 -1.56 9.90
C GLY A 103 -19.53 -1.75 8.39
N THR A 104 -20.55 -1.43 7.64
CA THR A 104 -20.60 -1.60 6.17
C THR A 104 -19.50 -0.84 5.43
N LYS A 105 -19.08 0.30 5.96
CA LYS A 105 -17.97 1.07 5.38
C LYS A 105 -16.65 0.28 5.39
N ASP A 106 -16.35 -0.40 6.49
CA ASP A 106 -15.13 -1.22 6.61
C ASP A 106 -15.19 -2.40 5.65
N ILE A 107 -16.37 -3.06 5.57
CA ILE A 107 -16.60 -4.16 4.61
C ILE A 107 -16.35 -3.68 3.18
N LEU A 108 -16.92 -2.53 2.80
CA LEU A 108 -16.77 -1.98 1.45
C LEU A 108 -15.32 -1.58 1.16
N GLN A 109 -14.60 -0.99 2.10
CA GLN A 109 -13.18 -0.66 1.94
C GLN A 109 -12.32 -1.92 1.77
N LEU A 110 -12.63 -2.97 2.51
CA LEU A 110 -11.88 -4.23 2.46
C LEU A 110 -11.97 -4.91 1.10
N THR A 111 -13.06 -4.73 0.32
CA THR A 111 -13.17 -5.26 -1.05
C THR A 111 -12.09 -4.75 -2.00
N GLY A 112 -11.57 -3.55 -1.78
CA GLY A 112 -10.48 -2.96 -2.57
C GLY A 112 -9.08 -3.44 -2.18
N ARG A 113 -8.97 -4.35 -1.19
CA ARG A 113 -7.70 -4.80 -0.60
C ARG A 113 -7.43 -6.29 -0.80
N LEU A 114 -8.11 -6.95 -1.74
CA LEU A 114 -7.92 -8.37 -2.02
C LEU A 114 -6.46 -8.74 -2.31
N ASP A 115 -5.73 -7.86 -3.00
CA ASP A 115 -4.32 -8.07 -3.33
C ASP A 115 -3.36 -7.94 -2.14
N ASP A 116 -3.85 -7.38 -1.03
CA ASP A 116 -3.08 -7.30 0.22
C ASP A 116 -3.10 -8.61 1.00
N TYR A 117 -3.92 -9.58 0.59
CA TYR A 117 -4.10 -10.84 1.27
C TYR A 117 -3.79 -12.03 0.37
N VAL A 118 -3.36 -13.12 0.98
CA VAL A 118 -3.01 -14.37 0.32
C VAL A 118 -3.70 -15.52 1.05
N ILE A 119 -4.11 -16.55 0.29
CA ILE A 119 -4.57 -17.82 0.84
C ILE A 119 -3.35 -18.77 0.91
N LEU A 120 -3.07 -19.32 2.08
CA LEU A 120 -2.20 -20.49 2.23
C LEU A 120 -3.03 -21.73 1.93
N PRO A 121 -2.83 -22.40 0.78
CA PRO A 121 -3.74 -23.43 0.32
C PRO A 121 -3.68 -24.69 1.21
N GLY A 122 -4.84 -25.27 1.51
CA GLY A 122 -4.94 -26.48 2.34
C GLY A 122 -4.61 -26.28 3.82
N CYS A 123 -4.36 -25.05 4.25
CA CYS A 123 -4.02 -24.70 5.63
C CYS A 123 -5.29 -24.42 6.45
N GLY A 124 -6.09 -25.46 6.75
CA GLY A 124 -7.34 -25.33 7.54
C GLY A 124 -7.17 -25.48 9.05
N SER A 125 -5.95 -25.71 9.55
CA SER A 125 -5.64 -25.91 10.98
C SER A 125 -4.22 -25.44 11.31
N ALA A 126 -3.94 -25.13 12.56
CA ALA A 126 -2.60 -24.77 13.02
C ALA A 126 -1.56 -25.82 12.62
N GLN A 127 -1.88 -27.12 12.76
CA GLN A 127 -0.99 -28.19 12.35
C GLN A 127 -0.67 -28.17 10.85
N SER A 128 -1.67 -27.89 9.98
CA SER A 128 -1.46 -27.81 8.53
C SER A 128 -0.65 -26.58 8.15
N ILE A 129 -0.86 -25.44 8.83
CA ILE A 129 -0.06 -24.23 8.68
C ILE A 129 1.40 -24.51 9.05
N GLY A 130 1.65 -25.10 10.22
CA GLY A 130 3.02 -25.43 10.64
C GLY A 130 3.72 -26.39 9.69
N LYS A 131 3.02 -27.41 9.17
CA LYS A 131 3.56 -28.32 8.14
C LYS A 131 3.91 -27.58 6.86
N TYR A 132 3.03 -26.68 6.41
CA TYR A 132 3.25 -25.88 5.20
C TYR A 132 4.48 -24.98 5.36
N LEU A 133 4.58 -24.26 6.47
CA LEU A 133 5.70 -23.34 6.75
C LEU A 133 7.05 -24.03 6.82
N VAL A 134 7.11 -25.21 7.44
CA VAL A 134 8.34 -26.00 7.49
C VAL A 134 8.64 -26.60 6.11
N GLY A 135 7.63 -27.08 5.40
CA GLY A 135 7.77 -27.69 4.07
C GLY A 135 8.26 -26.71 3.00
N CYS A 136 7.80 -25.45 3.00
CA CYS A 136 8.27 -24.44 2.06
C CYS A 136 9.61 -23.79 2.47
N GLY A 137 10.19 -24.18 3.61
CA GLY A 137 11.48 -23.67 4.08
C GLY A 137 11.41 -22.29 4.76
N ALA A 138 10.25 -21.88 5.25
CA ALA A 138 10.11 -20.67 6.07
C ALA A 138 10.93 -20.75 7.38
N PHE A 139 11.16 -21.98 7.85
CA PHE A 139 12.06 -22.29 8.95
C PHE A 139 13.16 -23.25 8.49
N LEU A 140 14.41 -22.92 8.81
CA LEU A 140 15.55 -23.79 8.55
C LEU A 140 15.61 -24.90 9.62
N VAL A 141 15.09 -26.06 9.30
CA VAL A 141 15.08 -27.22 10.19
C VAL A 141 16.05 -28.28 9.65
N PRO A 142 17.04 -28.73 10.42
CA PRO A 142 17.87 -29.83 10.04
C PRO A 142 17.02 -31.08 9.77
N GLU A 143 17.30 -31.81 8.67
CA GLU A 143 16.53 -32.96 8.22
C GLU A 143 16.29 -34.00 9.34
N LYS A 144 17.29 -34.22 10.18
CA LYS A 144 17.22 -35.16 11.31
C LYS A 144 16.22 -34.78 12.40
N LEU A 145 15.80 -33.50 12.45
CA LEU A 145 14.88 -32.95 13.44
C LEU A 145 13.45 -32.82 12.92
N ILE A 146 13.20 -32.97 11.64
CA ILE A 146 11.87 -32.83 11.01
C ILE A 146 10.82 -33.74 11.72
N GLY A 147 11.20 -34.96 12.06
CA GLY A 147 10.31 -35.92 12.75
C GLY A 147 9.95 -35.55 14.20
N TYR A 148 10.63 -34.59 14.79
CA TYR A 148 10.42 -34.16 16.18
C TYR A 148 9.72 -32.79 16.31
N ILE A 149 9.35 -32.18 15.18
CA ILE A 149 8.69 -30.86 15.19
C ILE A 149 7.25 -30.98 15.66
N ASN A 150 6.89 -30.15 16.61
CA ASN A 150 5.49 -29.91 16.93
C ASN A 150 4.89 -28.89 15.93
N TYR A 151 4.38 -29.40 14.80
CA TYR A 151 3.80 -28.56 13.75
C TYR A 151 2.60 -27.73 14.22
N GLU A 152 1.82 -28.23 15.18
CA GLU A 152 0.69 -27.48 15.72
C GLU A 152 1.18 -26.24 16.48
N ALA A 153 2.20 -26.39 17.33
CA ALA A 153 2.79 -25.26 18.04
C ALA A 153 3.38 -24.21 17.08
N VAL A 154 4.07 -24.64 16.00
CA VAL A 154 4.59 -23.74 14.95
C VAL A 154 3.45 -22.97 14.29
N GLY A 155 2.36 -23.64 13.96
CA GLY A 155 1.20 -22.98 13.33
C GLY A 155 0.46 -22.03 14.28
N ILE A 156 0.33 -22.36 15.57
CA ILE A 156 -0.27 -21.47 16.56
C ILE A 156 0.57 -20.19 16.69
N GLU A 157 1.89 -20.33 16.86
CA GLU A 157 2.80 -19.20 16.97
C GLU A 157 2.72 -18.28 15.74
N PHE A 158 2.64 -18.87 14.55
CA PHE A 158 2.46 -18.11 13.31
C PHE A 158 1.13 -17.34 13.31
N CYS A 159 0.01 -17.98 13.67
CA CYS A 159 -1.29 -17.34 13.71
C CYS A 159 -1.33 -16.19 14.74
N ASP A 160 -0.71 -16.39 15.91
CA ASP A 160 -0.65 -15.38 16.97
C ASP A 160 0.21 -14.17 16.57
N ALA A 161 1.31 -14.41 15.84
CA ALA A 161 2.22 -13.37 15.42
C ALA A 161 1.71 -12.56 14.22
N HIS A 162 1.05 -13.23 13.25
CA HIS A 162 0.71 -12.63 11.96
C HIS A 162 -0.80 -12.42 11.75
N GLY A 163 -1.63 -12.90 12.64
CA GLY A 163 -3.09 -12.87 12.48
C GLY A 163 -3.57 -13.73 11.32
N GLY A 164 -4.72 -13.38 10.78
CA GLY A 164 -5.37 -14.10 9.68
C GLY A 164 -6.58 -14.92 10.13
N ALA A 165 -7.21 -15.62 9.20
CA ALA A 165 -8.37 -16.47 9.46
C ALA A 165 -8.49 -17.62 8.47
N ALA A 166 -9.13 -18.71 8.90
CA ALA A 166 -9.43 -19.84 8.03
C ALA A 166 -10.54 -19.47 7.03
N CYS A 167 -10.43 -20.01 5.82
CA CYS A 167 -11.48 -19.98 4.80
C CYS A 167 -11.66 -21.37 4.19
N SER A 168 -12.64 -21.56 3.29
CA SER A 168 -12.92 -22.83 2.64
C SER A 168 -11.72 -23.42 1.90
N ARG A 169 -10.80 -22.61 1.39
CA ARG A 169 -9.61 -23.00 0.60
C ARG A 169 -8.33 -23.07 1.41
N GLY A 170 -8.31 -22.60 2.66
CA GLY A 170 -7.11 -22.59 3.49
C GLY A 170 -7.11 -21.52 4.54
N TYR A 171 -5.99 -20.80 4.70
CA TYR A 171 -5.80 -19.74 5.68
C TYR A 171 -5.47 -18.43 5.02
N VAL A 172 -6.26 -17.40 5.27
CA VAL A 172 -6.08 -16.05 4.72
C VAL A 172 -5.20 -15.24 5.67
N VAL A 173 -4.15 -14.64 5.15
CA VAL A 173 -3.21 -13.83 5.91
C VAL A 173 -2.75 -12.65 5.06
N ARG A 174 -2.28 -11.57 5.69
CA ARG A 174 -1.73 -10.41 4.98
C ARG A 174 -0.45 -10.81 4.25
N ARG A 175 -0.33 -10.39 3.00
CA ARG A 175 0.83 -10.66 2.14
C ARG A 175 2.13 -10.12 2.74
N GLU A 176 2.10 -8.95 3.34
CA GLU A 176 3.24 -8.30 3.98
C GLU A 176 3.78 -9.05 5.19
N GLU A 177 2.92 -9.85 5.86
CA GLU A 177 3.27 -10.66 7.03
C GLU A 177 3.91 -12.01 6.65
N LEU A 178 3.94 -12.35 5.35
CA LEU A 178 4.42 -13.66 4.91
C LEU A 178 5.94 -13.73 4.79
N PRO A 179 6.58 -14.81 5.29
CA PRO A 179 7.98 -15.09 5.02
C PRO A 179 8.26 -15.17 3.51
N ARG A 180 9.44 -14.69 3.08
CA ARG A 180 9.85 -14.73 1.66
C ARG A 180 9.80 -16.15 1.05
N ALA A 181 10.09 -17.19 1.85
CA ALA A 181 10.01 -18.57 1.40
C ALA A 181 8.58 -18.95 1.01
N VAL A 182 7.56 -18.50 1.76
CA VAL A 182 6.14 -18.71 1.47
C VAL A 182 5.73 -18.00 0.19
N LEU A 183 6.12 -16.73 0.04
CA LEU A 183 5.84 -15.97 -1.19
C LEU A 183 6.44 -16.63 -2.42
N LYS A 184 7.67 -17.12 -2.31
CA LYS A 184 8.35 -17.87 -3.38
C LYS A 184 7.62 -19.18 -3.73
N ASP A 185 7.19 -19.95 -2.73
CA ASP A 185 6.45 -21.20 -2.93
C ASP A 185 5.11 -20.97 -3.63
N LEU A 186 4.43 -19.88 -3.28
CA LEU A 186 3.18 -19.44 -3.90
C LEU A 186 3.36 -18.73 -5.25
N HIS A 187 4.59 -18.57 -5.74
CA HIS A 187 4.94 -17.82 -6.97
C HIS A 187 4.42 -16.38 -6.94
N ILE A 188 4.39 -15.78 -5.76
CA ILE A 188 4.00 -14.40 -5.55
C ILE A 188 5.29 -13.56 -5.46
N GLU A 189 5.49 -12.66 -6.42
CA GLU A 189 6.57 -11.69 -6.31
C GLU A 189 6.36 -10.86 -5.04
N PRO A 190 7.40 -10.72 -4.19
CA PRO A 190 7.29 -9.81 -3.07
C PRO A 190 6.87 -8.45 -3.63
N ARG A 191 5.86 -7.80 -3.03
CA ARG A 191 5.64 -6.38 -3.34
C ARG A 191 7.00 -5.73 -3.16
N GLN A 192 7.52 -5.11 -4.21
CA GLN A 192 8.54 -4.09 -4.01
C GLN A 192 7.89 -3.12 -3.04
N GLU A 193 8.38 -3.08 -1.82
CA GLU A 193 8.07 -1.95 -0.94
C GLU A 193 8.21 -0.75 -1.86
N ALA A 194 7.19 0.08 -1.94
CA ALA A 194 7.31 1.34 -2.66
C ALA A 194 8.45 2.03 -1.94
N HIS A 195 9.68 1.83 -2.47
CA HIS A 195 10.87 2.42 -1.88
C HIS A 195 10.58 3.91 -1.93
N MET A 196 10.30 4.47 -0.76
CA MET A 196 10.21 5.90 -0.64
C MET A 196 11.59 6.41 -1.02
N ASN A 197 11.62 7.16 -2.09
CA ASN A 197 12.79 7.85 -2.59
C ASN A 197 12.73 9.30 -2.12
N THR A 198 13.80 10.04 -2.32
CA THR A 198 13.79 11.47 -2.03
C THR A 198 14.04 12.26 -3.30
N GLN A 199 13.12 13.14 -3.63
CA GLN A 199 13.33 14.19 -4.61
C GLN A 199 14.14 15.29 -3.97
N ILE A 200 15.26 15.68 -4.61
CA ILE A 200 16.12 16.77 -4.16
C ILE A 200 16.01 17.87 -5.20
N ARG A 201 15.70 19.09 -4.73
CA ARG A 201 15.62 20.31 -5.54
C ARG A 201 16.75 21.24 -5.15
N TYR A 202 17.44 21.77 -6.13
CA TYR A 202 18.53 22.73 -5.97
C TYR A 202 18.54 23.73 -7.12
N LEU A 203 19.23 24.83 -6.94
CA LEU A 203 19.15 25.97 -7.82
C LEU A 203 20.54 26.39 -8.30
N TYR A 204 20.71 26.55 -9.60
CA TYR A 204 21.82 27.32 -10.15
C TYR A 204 21.40 28.77 -10.25
N ARG A 205 22.27 29.70 -9.86
CA ARG A 205 22.04 31.14 -9.98
C ARG A 205 23.34 31.77 -10.45
N ASP A 206 23.32 32.49 -11.58
CA ASP A 206 24.48 33.23 -12.09
C ASP A 206 24.69 34.57 -11.34
N ALA A 207 25.78 35.29 -11.66
CA ALA A 207 26.09 36.59 -11.06
C ALA A 207 25.05 37.67 -11.40
N SER A 208 24.34 37.53 -12.51
CA SER A 208 23.25 38.44 -12.93
C SER A 208 21.87 38.04 -12.34
N ASN A 209 21.83 37.04 -11.41
CA ASN A 209 20.62 36.56 -10.70
C ASN A 209 19.59 35.85 -11.59
N TYR A 210 19.98 35.35 -12.77
CA TYR A 210 19.16 34.39 -13.50
C TYR A 210 19.25 33.01 -12.86
N LYS A 211 18.20 32.21 -13.01
CA LYS A 211 18.04 30.99 -12.22
C LYS A 211 17.68 29.78 -13.09
N VAL A 212 18.35 28.64 -12.85
CA VAL A 212 17.99 27.34 -13.44
C VAL A 212 17.65 26.38 -12.31
N LYS A 213 16.40 25.89 -12.29
CA LYS A 213 15.96 24.89 -11.32
C LYS A 213 16.48 23.52 -11.73
N ASN A 214 17.05 22.82 -10.77
CA ASN A 214 17.51 21.46 -10.88
C ASN A 214 16.71 20.55 -9.95
N GLU A 215 16.48 19.31 -10.35
CA GLU A 215 15.91 18.29 -9.50
C GLU A 215 16.47 16.91 -9.87
N CYS A 216 16.55 16.02 -8.90
CA CYS A 216 16.81 14.61 -9.10
C CYS A 216 16.07 13.79 -8.04
N VAL A 217 15.97 12.48 -8.26
CA VAL A 217 15.39 11.54 -7.30
C VAL A 217 16.47 10.52 -6.94
N VAL A 218 16.83 10.44 -5.67
CA VAL A 218 17.77 9.45 -5.10
C VAL A 218 17.01 8.30 -4.46
N THR A 219 17.60 7.12 -4.46
CA THR A 219 17.02 5.94 -3.80
C THR A 219 17.09 6.07 -2.28
N GLY A 220 15.96 5.88 -1.60
CA GLY A 220 15.83 5.94 -0.14
C GLY A 220 15.45 7.32 0.38
N THR A 221 15.26 7.41 1.70
CA THR A 221 14.85 8.62 2.43
C THR A 221 15.94 9.12 3.35
N PHE A 222 15.87 10.39 3.72
CA PHE A 222 16.80 11.01 4.67
C PHE A 222 16.11 11.26 6.02
N THR A 223 16.83 11.05 7.11
CA THR A 223 16.40 11.60 8.40
C THR A 223 16.74 13.08 8.48
N GLN A 224 16.12 13.80 9.42
CA GLN A 224 16.40 15.22 9.63
C GLN A 224 17.87 15.45 10.02
N GLU A 225 18.47 14.52 10.76
CA GLU A 225 19.89 14.57 11.13
C GLU A 225 20.80 14.43 9.90
N GLN A 226 20.43 13.56 8.94
CA GLN A 226 21.17 13.39 7.69
C GLN A 226 21.06 14.63 6.79
N ILE A 227 19.89 15.26 6.71
CA ILE A 227 19.71 16.52 6.00
C ILE A 227 20.56 17.61 6.63
N ALA A 228 20.51 17.76 7.95
CA ALA A 228 21.35 18.72 8.67
C ALA A 228 22.86 18.45 8.48
N GLN A 229 23.27 17.18 8.39
CA GLN A 229 24.64 16.80 8.09
C GLN A 229 25.04 17.24 6.67
N ILE A 230 24.20 17.02 5.67
CA ILE A 230 24.43 17.48 4.29
C ILE A 230 24.57 18.99 4.25
N MET A 231 23.64 19.73 4.86
CA MET A 231 23.68 21.21 4.92
C MET A 231 24.94 21.71 5.60
N GLY A 232 25.39 21.02 6.67
CA GLY A 232 26.65 21.32 7.36
C GLY A 232 27.92 20.98 6.57
N CYS A 233 27.81 20.30 5.43
CA CYS A 233 28.90 20.04 4.49
C CYS A 233 28.93 21.04 3.32
N CYS A 234 27.85 21.78 3.08
CA CYS A 234 27.79 22.85 2.09
C CYS A 234 28.65 24.05 2.51
N ASP A 235 29.21 24.75 1.54
CA ASP A 235 29.87 26.03 1.79
C ASP A 235 28.87 27.08 2.26
N LEU A 236 29.17 27.85 3.26
CA LEU A 236 28.28 28.79 3.96
C LEU A 236 26.92 28.18 4.38
N GLY A 237 26.83 26.83 4.43
CA GLY A 237 25.61 26.11 4.81
C GLY A 237 24.52 26.01 3.73
N GLU A 238 24.82 26.42 2.49
CA GLU A 238 23.86 26.38 1.38
C GLU A 238 24.46 26.09 0.01
N TYR A 239 25.77 26.33 -0.20
CA TYR A 239 26.38 26.17 -1.52
C TYR A 239 27.12 24.84 -1.67
N PHE A 240 26.96 24.21 -2.83
CA PHE A 240 27.61 22.94 -3.16
C PHE A 240 27.86 22.82 -4.66
N ILE A 241 28.66 21.82 -5.06
CA ILE A 241 28.94 21.52 -6.46
C ILE A 241 28.37 20.14 -6.77
N PRO A 242 27.24 20.05 -7.48
CA PRO A 242 26.47 18.80 -7.66
C PRO A 242 27.31 17.65 -8.26
N SER A 243 28.13 17.90 -9.27
CA SER A 243 28.97 16.87 -9.91
C SER A 243 29.97 16.22 -8.94
N GLN A 244 30.41 16.94 -7.92
CA GLN A 244 31.36 16.41 -6.92
C GLN A 244 30.72 15.50 -5.90
N VAL A 245 29.39 15.48 -5.83
CA VAL A 245 28.61 14.59 -4.97
C VAL A 245 27.75 13.59 -5.74
N GLY A 246 27.93 13.52 -7.08
CA GLY A 246 27.22 12.56 -7.92
C GLY A 246 25.80 12.97 -8.34
N LEU A 247 25.47 14.28 -8.22
CA LEU A 247 24.21 14.83 -8.68
C LEU A 247 24.36 15.52 -10.06
N PRO A 248 23.30 15.54 -10.89
CA PRO A 248 23.32 16.20 -12.18
C PRO A 248 23.44 17.71 -12.04
N GLU A 249 24.09 18.34 -13.03
CA GLU A 249 24.22 19.78 -13.14
C GLU A 249 23.54 20.27 -14.41
N ARG A 250 22.59 21.18 -14.25
CA ARG A 250 22.01 21.91 -15.37
C ARG A 250 22.18 23.40 -15.13
N ARG A 251 22.86 24.06 -16.07
CA ARG A 251 23.10 25.49 -16.12
C ARG A 251 22.46 26.09 -17.37
N PHE A 252 22.81 27.33 -17.71
CA PHE A 252 22.42 27.92 -18.99
C PHE A 252 23.17 27.25 -20.15
N ASP A 253 22.58 27.28 -21.35
CA ASP A 253 23.16 26.67 -22.54
C ASP A 253 24.42 27.42 -23.04
N SER A 254 24.55 28.70 -22.70
CA SER A 254 25.72 29.54 -23.02
C SER A 254 26.56 29.78 -21.75
N TYR A 255 27.87 29.55 -21.85
CA TYR A 255 28.80 29.84 -20.77
C TYR A 255 29.37 31.24 -20.89
N ASP A 256 29.30 32.04 -19.84
CA ASP A 256 29.95 33.34 -19.69
C ASP A 256 30.92 33.30 -18.52
N SER A 257 32.21 33.48 -18.76
CA SER A 257 33.27 33.42 -17.73
C SER A 257 33.20 34.53 -16.67
N GLU A 258 32.44 35.60 -16.93
CA GLU A 258 32.26 36.71 -15.97
C GLU A 258 31.03 36.53 -15.08
N GLU A 259 30.06 35.70 -15.53
CA GLU A 259 28.79 35.49 -14.86
C GLU A 259 28.60 34.08 -14.30
N ASP A 260 29.19 33.06 -14.91
CA ASP A 260 28.99 31.66 -14.55
C ASP A 260 30.00 31.14 -13.53
N HIS A 261 29.51 30.30 -12.61
CA HIS A 261 30.31 29.61 -11.62
C HIS A 261 29.82 28.17 -11.40
N CYS A 262 30.49 27.38 -10.59
CA CYS A 262 30.17 25.97 -10.34
C CYS A 262 29.22 25.73 -9.17
N TRP A 263 28.92 26.73 -8.38
CA TRP A 263 28.15 26.62 -7.16
C TRP A 263 26.64 26.61 -7.39
N PHE A 264 25.93 25.75 -6.64
CA PHE A 264 24.49 25.65 -6.62
C PHE A 264 23.97 25.85 -5.22
N GLU A 265 22.77 26.36 -5.09
CA GLU A 265 22.06 26.59 -3.84
C GLU A 265 21.24 25.34 -3.47
N LEU A 266 21.38 24.84 -2.24
CA LEU A 266 20.58 23.77 -1.65
C LEU A 266 19.95 24.30 -0.35
N ALA A 267 18.73 23.87 -0.07
CA ALA A 267 18.01 24.22 1.15
C ALA A 267 17.42 22.96 1.80
N GLU A 268 17.18 23.00 3.10
CA GLU A 268 16.59 21.87 3.85
C GLU A 268 15.19 21.46 3.30
N ASP A 269 14.40 22.43 2.87
CA ASP A 269 13.08 22.20 2.25
C ASP A 269 13.16 21.70 0.80
N GLY A 270 14.35 21.57 0.24
CA GLY A 270 14.61 20.95 -1.05
C GLY A 270 14.47 19.43 -1.05
N PHE A 271 14.41 18.77 0.12
CA PHE A 271 14.28 17.32 0.25
C PHE A 271 12.82 16.93 0.49
N GLU A 272 12.24 16.18 -0.45
CA GLU A 272 10.84 15.76 -0.40
C GLU A 272 10.72 14.25 -0.65
N GLU A 273 10.07 13.52 0.25
CA GLU A 273 9.78 12.10 0.05
C GLU A 273 8.84 11.88 -1.14
N THR A 274 9.15 10.89 -1.96
CA THR A 274 8.39 10.60 -3.19
C THR A 274 8.40 9.12 -3.53
N THR A 275 7.35 8.66 -4.20
CA THR A 275 7.27 7.32 -4.79
C THR A 275 7.80 7.28 -6.24
N ARG A 276 8.28 8.40 -6.77
CA ARG A 276 8.89 8.45 -8.12
C ARG A 276 10.13 7.55 -8.18
N PRO A 277 10.39 6.88 -9.31
CA PRO A 277 11.62 6.12 -9.49
C PRO A 277 12.85 7.03 -9.39
N ALA A 278 13.94 6.48 -8.88
CA ALA A 278 15.23 7.18 -8.84
C ALA A 278 15.67 7.58 -10.24
N THR A 279 16.20 8.81 -10.37
CA THR A 279 16.74 9.36 -11.63
C THR A 279 18.26 9.38 -11.66
N VAL A 280 18.89 9.05 -10.53
CA VAL A 280 20.35 8.93 -10.35
C VAL A 280 20.68 7.62 -9.65
N GLU A 281 21.87 7.11 -9.86
CA GLU A 281 22.30 5.82 -9.31
C GLU A 281 22.72 5.88 -7.83
N ILE A 282 22.88 7.09 -7.28
CA ILE A 282 23.30 7.30 -5.90
C ILE A 282 22.12 7.14 -4.93
N SER A 283 22.35 6.46 -3.79
CA SER A 283 21.37 6.34 -2.71
C SER A 283 21.50 7.48 -1.70
N ALA A 284 20.46 7.66 -0.86
CA ALA A 284 20.45 8.65 0.22
C ALA A 284 21.68 8.52 1.14
N GLN A 285 22.03 7.29 1.54
CA GLN A 285 23.21 7.03 2.39
C GLN A 285 24.51 7.40 1.68
N GLN A 286 24.67 6.99 0.41
CA GLN A 286 25.86 7.32 -0.38
C GLN A 286 26.00 8.84 -0.61
N LEU A 287 24.86 9.54 -0.76
CA LEU A 287 24.88 10.98 -0.92
C LEU A 287 25.40 11.69 0.34
N VAL A 288 24.97 11.27 1.54
CA VAL A 288 25.51 11.78 2.82
C VAL A 288 27.02 11.59 2.88
N GLU A 289 27.50 10.41 2.48
CA GLU A 289 28.94 10.08 2.47
C GLU A 289 29.71 10.94 1.45
N SER A 290 29.11 11.19 0.26
CA SER A 290 29.70 12.04 -0.77
C SER A 290 29.83 13.51 -0.32
N PHE A 291 28.80 14.06 0.34
CA PHE A 291 28.88 15.40 0.92
C PHE A 291 29.93 15.49 2.03
N ALA A 292 30.01 14.47 2.89
CA ALA A 292 31.01 14.41 3.93
C ALA A 292 32.44 14.34 3.36
N ALA A 293 32.65 13.65 2.24
CA ALA A 293 33.92 13.56 1.55
C ALA A 293 34.30 14.86 0.81
N ALA A 294 33.32 15.58 0.29
CA ALA A 294 33.51 16.85 -0.43
C ALA A 294 33.77 18.04 0.53
N LYS A 295 33.32 17.93 1.77
CA LYS A 295 33.51 18.99 2.79
C LYS A 295 34.97 19.41 2.88
N GLU A 296 35.24 20.73 2.88
CA GLU A 296 36.58 21.34 2.91
C GLU A 296 37.45 21.05 1.66
N HIS A 297 36.91 20.34 0.66
CA HIS A 297 37.65 19.98 -0.56
C HIS A 297 36.89 20.36 -1.85
N TRP A 298 35.91 21.26 -1.75
CA TRP A 298 35.17 21.73 -2.93
C TRP A 298 36.16 22.36 -3.93
N ASN A 299 36.14 21.84 -5.16
CA ASN A 299 36.97 22.34 -6.25
C ASN A 299 36.16 23.24 -7.17
N ASP A 300 36.28 24.55 -7.00
CA ASP A 300 35.59 25.57 -7.78
C ASP A 300 36.27 25.95 -9.10
N THR A 301 37.46 25.39 -9.36
CA THR A 301 38.22 25.69 -10.58
C THR A 301 37.85 24.80 -11.78
N ALA A 302 37.02 23.78 -11.59
CA ALA A 302 36.67 22.78 -12.59
C ALA A 302 35.43 23.16 -13.40
N ILE A 303 35.34 24.35 -13.99
CA ILE A 303 34.38 24.63 -15.03
C ILE A 303 34.97 24.17 -16.36
N GLN A 304 34.60 22.95 -16.80
CA GLN A 304 34.83 22.56 -18.19
C GLN A 304 33.56 22.86 -18.99
N PRO A 305 33.64 23.62 -20.10
CA PRO A 305 32.51 23.70 -21.03
C PRO A 305 32.21 22.28 -21.55
N GLN A 306 30.97 21.83 -21.45
CA GLN A 306 30.52 20.64 -22.16
C GLN A 306 30.62 20.95 -23.67
N MET A 307 31.68 20.49 -24.31
CA MET A 307 31.73 20.43 -25.74
C MET A 307 30.82 19.28 -26.20
N ASP A 308 29.64 19.62 -26.71
CA ASP A 308 28.85 18.68 -27.49
C ASP A 308 29.74 18.12 -28.60
N GLU A 309 30.02 16.82 -28.57
CA GLU A 309 30.51 16.09 -29.71
C GLU A 309 29.43 16.13 -30.82
N MET A 310 29.45 17.18 -31.59
CA MET A 310 28.78 17.17 -32.92
C MET A 310 29.51 16.12 -33.75
N THR A 311 28.92 14.94 -33.86
CA THR A 311 29.27 13.91 -34.82
C THR A 311 29.04 14.46 -36.23
N LEU A 312 30.10 14.54 -37.02
CA LEU A 312 30.08 14.77 -38.45
C LEU A 312 29.45 13.57 -39.18
#